data_21bf0eabb25e9c73049f41994c574da9
#
_entry.id   21bf0eabb25e9c73049f41994c574da9
#
_cell.length_a   1.000
_cell.length_b   1.000
_cell.length_c   1.000
_cell.angle_alpha   90.00
_cell.angle_beta   90.00
_cell.angle_gamma   90.00
#
_symmetry.space_group_name_H-M   'P 1'
#
loop_
_entity.id
_entity.type
_entity.pdbx_description
1 polymer ?
#
loop_
_entity_poly.entity_id
_entity_poly.type
_entity_poly.pdbx_seq_one_letter_code
_entity_poly.pdbx_strand_id
1 'polypeptide(L)'
;MLSGRRLDLLDPSPLDIEIEDIAHGLARVARWNGQTVGQHAFSVAQHSVVVEEILAHLRPQIEPRWRLAALLHDASEYVIGDMISPFKAALGVDYQTFESRLETAIHLRFGLPARTPADIKALIKRADRASAFFEATQQIGRAHV
;
A
#
# COMPACT_ATOMS: atom_id res chain seq x y z
N MET A 1 -13.24 11.48 4.67
CA MET A 1 -12.02 11.46 3.86
C MET A 1 -11.76 12.83 3.28
N LEU A 2 -10.55 13.13 2.87
CA LEU A 2 -10.16 14.46 2.36
C LEU A 2 -11.04 14.94 1.22
N SER A 3 -11.41 14.05 0.30
CA SER A 3 -12.28 14.38 -0.86
C SER A 3 -13.74 14.66 -0.47
N GLY A 4 -14.14 14.36 0.75
CA GLY A 4 -15.53 14.39 1.17
C GLY A 4 -16.35 13.18 0.79
N ARG A 5 -15.75 12.20 0.11
CA ARG A 5 -16.43 10.95 -0.23
C ARG A 5 -16.65 10.08 1.00
N ARG A 6 -17.78 9.42 1.02
CA ARG A 6 -18.09 8.38 1.99
C ARG A 6 -17.77 7.02 1.41
N LEU A 7 -17.00 6.22 2.12
CA LEU A 7 -16.68 4.85 1.74
C LEU A 7 -17.48 3.90 2.63
N ASP A 8 -18.32 3.07 2.01
CA ASP A 8 -18.99 1.98 2.73
C ASP A 8 -17.97 0.88 2.99
N LEU A 9 -17.60 0.69 4.26
CA LEU A 9 -16.58 -0.28 4.64
C LEU A 9 -17.02 -1.73 4.46
N LEU A 10 -18.34 -1.98 4.46
CA LEU A 10 -18.86 -3.34 4.28
C LEU A 10 -19.01 -3.70 2.80
N ASP A 11 -19.20 -2.71 1.95
CA ASP A 11 -19.37 -2.89 0.51
C ASP A 11 -18.73 -1.71 -0.23
N PRO A 12 -17.40 -1.64 -0.28
CA PRO A 12 -16.71 -0.50 -0.89
C PRO A 12 -16.97 -0.44 -2.40
N SER A 13 -17.45 0.73 -2.85
CA SER A 13 -17.68 0.98 -4.27
C SER A 13 -16.44 1.61 -4.90
N PRO A 14 -16.02 1.15 -6.10
CA PRO A 14 -14.95 1.82 -6.84
C PRO A 14 -15.20 3.31 -7.07
N LEU A 15 -16.47 3.72 -7.18
CA LEU A 15 -16.84 5.12 -7.42
C LEU A 15 -16.54 6.02 -6.22
N ASP A 16 -16.40 5.47 -5.03
CA ASP A 16 -16.12 6.22 -3.80
C ASP A 16 -14.64 6.27 -3.45
N ILE A 17 -13.78 5.72 -4.30
CA ILE A 17 -12.33 5.69 -4.09
C ILE A 17 -11.69 6.80 -4.90
N GLU A 18 -10.97 7.69 -4.22
CA GLU A 18 -10.28 8.83 -4.82
C GLU A 18 -8.78 8.74 -4.55
N ILE A 19 -7.96 9.05 -5.57
CA ILE A 19 -6.51 9.00 -5.44
C ILE A 19 -5.97 9.97 -4.38
N GLU A 20 -6.62 11.12 -4.22
CA GLU A 20 -6.21 12.11 -3.22
C GLU A 20 -6.40 11.59 -1.79
N ASP A 21 -7.44 10.81 -1.53
CA ASP A 21 -7.66 10.18 -0.23
C ASP A 21 -6.61 9.12 0.05
N ILE A 22 -6.26 8.32 -0.97
CA ILE A 22 -5.21 7.31 -0.87
C ILE A 22 -3.87 7.98 -0.56
N ALA A 23 -3.49 8.98 -1.35
CA ALA A 23 -2.21 9.67 -1.17
C ALA A 23 -2.11 10.34 0.20
N HIS A 24 -3.17 11.01 0.63
CA HIS A 24 -3.25 11.65 1.94
C HIS A 24 -3.14 10.63 3.07
N GLY A 25 -3.87 9.54 2.97
CA GLY A 25 -3.86 8.48 3.99
C GLY A 25 -2.51 7.77 4.07
N LEU A 26 -1.95 7.36 2.93
CA LEU A 26 -0.67 6.64 2.91
C LEU A 26 0.50 7.50 3.39
N ALA A 27 0.45 8.81 3.16
CA ALA A 27 1.48 9.73 3.64
C ALA A 27 1.52 9.82 5.17
N ARG A 28 0.43 9.45 5.83
CA ARG A 28 0.27 9.50 7.29
C ARG A 28 0.42 8.16 7.99
N VAL A 29 0.53 7.06 7.24
CA VAL A 29 0.79 5.74 7.81
C VAL A 29 2.29 5.54 7.90
N ALA A 30 2.81 5.43 9.13
CA ALA A 30 4.24 5.24 9.38
C ALA A 30 4.63 3.78 9.20
N ARG A 31 5.77 3.55 8.54
CA ARG A 31 6.39 2.23 8.51
C ARG A 31 7.28 2.08 9.75
N TRP A 32 7.52 0.83 10.14
CA TRP A 32 8.42 0.50 11.26
C TRP A 32 8.00 1.16 12.57
N ASN A 33 6.71 1.42 12.75
CA ASN A 33 6.15 2.10 13.94
C ASN A 33 6.85 3.44 14.24
N GLY A 34 7.31 4.14 13.19
CA GLY A 34 7.99 5.41 13.34
C GLY A 34 9.43 5.33 13.79
N GLN A 35 10.02 4.14 13.88
CA GLN A 35 11.41 3.95 14.31
C GLN A 35 12.37 4.11 13.14
N THR A 36 12.47 5.32 12.62
CA THR A 36 13.35 5.65 11.49
C THR A 36 14.24 6.84 11.81
N VAL A 37 15.31 6.99 11.02
CA VAL A 37 16.23 8.13 11.11
C VAL A 37 15.59 9.36 10.48
N GLY A 38 15.77 10.52 11.11
CA GLY A 38 15.30 11.80 10.60
C GLY A 38 14.10 12.36 11.38
N GLN A 39 13.61 13.52 10.93
CA GLN A 39 12.52 14.24 11.61
C GLN A 39 11.14 13.63 11.38
N HIS A 40 10.99 12.87 10.29
CA HIS A 40 9.70 12.30 9.87
C HIS A 40 9.82 10.79 9.73
N ALA A 41 8.79 10.07 10.15
CA ALA A 41 8.69 8.65 9.94
C ALA A 41 8.62 8.34 8.45
N PHE A 42 9.23 7.22 8.04
CA PHE A 42 9.13 6.71 6.67
C PHE A 42 7.70 6.23 6.43
N SER A 43 7.00 6.85 5.49
CA SER A 43 5.59 6.58 5.27
C SER A 43 5.34 5.44 4.29
N VAL A 44 4.13 4.87 4.33
CA VAL A 44 3.70 3.89 3.34
C VAL A 44 3.66 4.50 1.93
N ALA A 45 3.35 5.80 1.81
CA ALA A 45 3.41 6.50 0.53
C ALA A 45 4.83 6.49 -0.06
N GLN A 46 5.84 6.80 0.75
CA GLN A 46 7.24 6.76 0.34
C GLN A 46 7.67 5.34 -0.06
N HIS A 47 7.29 4.35 0.73
CA HIS A 47 7.54 2.94 0.44
C HIS A 47 6.94 2.54 -0.90
N SER A 48 5.69 2.92 -1.16
CA SER A 48 4.98 2.57 -2.40
C SER A 48 5.68 3.13 -3.65
N VAL A 49 6.19 4.37 -3.56
CA VAL A 49 6.97 4.97 -4.65
C VAL A 49 8.26 4.19 -4.89
N VAL A 50 8.96 3.81 -3.83
CA VAL A 50 10.21 3.03 -3.96
C VAL A 50 9.94 1.65 -4.56
N VAL A 51 8.86 0.99 -4.16
CA VAL A 51 8.47 -0.31 -4.73
C VAL A 51 8.21 -0.20 -6.23
N GLU A 52 7.50 0.82 -6.67
CA GLU A 52 7.25 1.07 -8.09
C GLU A 52 8.57 1.29 -8.86
N GLU A 53 9.48 2.09 -8.32
CA GLU A 53 10.78 2.34 -8.94
C GLU A 53 11.63 1.06 -9.06
N ILE A 54 11.64 0.23 -8.01
CA ILE A 54 12.35 -1.04 -8.02
C ILE A 54 11.76 -1.98 -9.09
N LEU A 55 10.44 -2.05 -9.17
CA LEU A 55 9.76 -2.86 -10.19
C LEU A 55 10.19 -2.45 -11.60
N ALA A 56 10.24 -1.16 -11.87
CA ALA A 56 10.67 -0.62 -13.15
C ALA A 56 12.13 -0.98 -13.46
N HIS A 57 13.00 -1.02 -12.45
CA HIS A 57 14.38 -1.48 -12.60
C HIS A 57 14.47 -2.99 -12.86
N LEU A 58 13.67 -3.78 -12.16
CA LEU A 58 13.66 -5.23 -12.35
C LEU A 58 13.15 -5.63 -13.75
N ARG A 59 12.23 -4.87 -14.29
CA ARG A 59 11.66 -5.13 -15.61
C ARG A 59 11.37 -3.82 -16.35
N PRO A 60 12.38 -3.23 -17.04
CA PRO A 60 12.23 -1.91 -17.69
C PRO A 60 11.14 -1.85 -18.75
N GLN A 61 10.79 -2.99 -19.36
CA GLN A 61 9.78 -3.05 -20.42
C GLN A 61 8.38 -3.39 -19.93
N ILE A 62 8.18 -3.44 -18.59
CA ILE A 62 6.88 -3.79 -18.03
C ILE A 62 5.81 -2.75 -18.42
N GLU A 63 4.58 -3.23 -18.64
CA GLU A 63 3.46 -2.34 -18.99
C GLU A 63 3.18 -1.35 -17.86
N PRO A 64 2.83 -0.08 -18.20
CA PRO A 64 2.55 0.94 -17.18
C PRO A 64 1.48 0.55 -16.16
N ARG A 65 0.47 -0.24 -16.57
CA ARG A 65 -0.58 -0.69 -15.64
C ARG A 65 -0.02 -1.50 -14.47
N TRP A 66 1.04 -2.27 -14.71
CA TRP A 66 1.66 -3.06 -13.63
C TRP A 66 2.54 -2.21 -12.72
N ARG A 67 3.09 -1.12 -13.24
CA ARG A 67 3.76 -0.12 -12.41
C ARG A 67 2.75 0.56 -11.48
N LEU A 68 1.55 0.85 -12.00
CA LEU A 68 0.45 1.37 -11.19
C LEU A 68 0.02 0.36 -10.13
N ALA A 69 -0.06 -0.92 -10.47
CA ALA A 69 -0.39 -1.98 -9.52
C ALA A 69 0.64 -2.04 -8.38
N ALA A 70 1.93 -1.89 -8.69
CA ALA A 70 2.99 -1.83 -7.69
C ALA A 70 2.85 -0.61 -6.78
N LEU A 71 2.55 0.56 -7.35
CA LEU A 71 2.33 1.79 -6.59
C LEU A 71 1.15 1.65 -5.63
N LEU A 72 0.13 0.90 -6.02
CA LEU A 72 -1.10 0.71 -5.25
C LEU A 72 -1.11 -0.57 -4.40
N HIS A 73 0.02 -1.30 -4.32
CA HIS A 73 0.02 -2.62 -3.66
C HIS A 73 -0.38 -2.57 -2.18
N ASP A 74 -0.09 -1.48 -1.49
CA ASP A 74 -0.48 -1.24 -0.10
C ASP A 74 -1.57 -0.16 0.02
N ALA A 75 -2.26 0.15 -1.07
CA ALA A 75 -3.20 1.28 -1.08
C ALA A 75 -4.33 1.12 -0.06
N SER A 76 -4.77 -0.11 0.22
CA SER A 76 -5.82 -0.35 1.23
C SER A 76 -5.46 0.20 2.62
N GLU A 77 -4.18 0.39 2.90
CA GLU A 77 -3.70 0.95 4.16
C GLU A 77 -4.21 2.37 4.43
N TYR A 78 -4.69 3.09 3.41
CA TYR A 78 -5.24 4.43 3.64
C TYR A 78 -6.50 4.42 4.52
N VAL A 79 -7.16 3.27 4.61
CA VAL A 79 -8.29 3.03 5.52
C VAL A 79 -7.85 2.17 6.69
N ILE A 80 -7.16 1.06 6.39
CA ILE A 80 -6.85 -0.02 7.34
C ILE A 80 -5.70 0.36 8.27
N GLY A 81 -4.78 1.21 7.82
CA GLY A 81 -3.57 1.58 8.58
C GLY A 81 -3.86 2.22 9.94
N ASP A 82 -5.03 2.83 10.10
CA ASP A 82 -5.45 3.43 11.36
C ASP A 82 -6.02 2.42 12.36
N MET A 83 -6.24 1.17 11.93
CA MET A 83 -6.75 0.12 12.81
C MET A 83 -5.65 -0.42 13.70
N ILE A 84 -5.90 -0.43 15.02
CA ILE A 84 -4.96 -1.03 15.98
C ILE A 84 -5.04 -2.56 15.90
N SER A 85 -3.91 -3.22 16.18
CA SER A 85 -3.78 -4.68 16.07
C SER A 85 -4.84 -5.48 16.85
N PRO A 86 -5.18 -5.14 18.11
CA PRO A 86 -6.24 -5.85 18.81
C PRO A 86 -7.58 -5.78 18.11
N PHE A 87 -7.90 -4.65 17.48
CA PHE A 87 -9.13 -4.49 16.73
C PHE A 87 -9.13 -5.37 15.48
N LYS A 88 -8.00 -5.45 14.76
CA LYS A 88 -7.84 -6.35 13.60
C LYS A 88 -8.01 -7.80 14.00
N ALA A 89 -7.43 -8.22 15.13
CA ALA A 89 -7.55 -9.58 15.62
C ALA A 89 -9.00 -9.91 16.01
N ALA A 90 -9.74 -8.96 16.57
CA ALA A 90 -11.14 -9.15 16.93
C ALA A 90 -12.04 -9.32 15.70
N LEU A 91 -11.71 -8.71 14.57
CA LEU A 91 -12.44 -8.87 13.31
C LEU A 91 -12.17 -10.23 12.64
N GLY A 92 -10.97 -10.82 12.84
CA GLY A 92 -10.63 -12.15 12.37
C GLY A 92 -10.84 -12.32 10.85
N VAL A 93 -11.64 -13.34 10.47
CA VAL A 93 -11.94 -13.64 9.07
C VAL A 93 -12.60 -12.48 8.35
N ASP A 94 -13.42 -11.70 9.04
CA ASP A 94 -14.12 -10.55 8.47
C ASP A 94 -13.14 -9.46 8.06
N TYR A 95 -12.02 -9.30 8.77
CA TYR A 95 -10.98 -8.36 8.41
C TYR A 95 -10.35 -8.70 7.05
N GLN A 96 -10.02 -9.97 6.82
CA GLN A 96 -9.44 -10.42 5.55
C GLN A 96 -10.41 -10.22 4.39
N THR A 97 -11.68 -10.52 4.60
CA THR A 97 -12.73 -10.31 3.60
C THR A 97 -12.89 -8.83 3.28
N PHE A 98 -12.88 -7.99 4.29
CA PHE A 98 -12.95 -6.54 4.17
C PHE A 98 -11.77 -6.00 3.36
N GLU A 99 -10.55 -6.40 3.71
CA GLU A 99 -9.33 -5.99 3.00
C GLU A 99 -9.36 -6.40 1.54
N SER A 100 -9.78 -7.64 1.24
CA SER A 100 -9.89 -8.16 -0.12
C SER A 100 -10.90 -7.37 -0.96
N ARG A 101 -12.05 -7.04 -0.38
CA ARG A 101 -13.07 -6.23 -1.06
C ARG A 101 -12.57 -4.83 -1.36
N LEU A 102 -11.86 -4.22 -0.43
CA LEU A 102 -11.30 -2.89 -0.60
C LEU A 102 -10.21 -2.88 -1.69
N GLU A 103 -9.32 -3.86 -1.69
CA GLU A 103 -8.31 -3.99 -2.73
C GLU A 103 -8.92 -4.17 -4.11
N THR A 104 -9.95 -5.01 -4.22
CA THR A 104 -10.69 -5.19 -5.48
C THR A 104 -11.29 -3.87 -5.95
N ALA A 105 -11.94 -3.12 -5.07
CA ALA A 105 -12.53 -1.84 -5.41
C ALA A 105 -11.49 -0.83 -5.88
N ILE A 106 -10.32 -0.78 -5.22
CA ILE A 106 -9.21 0.08 -5.62
C ILE A 106 -8.71 -0.30 -7.02
N HIS A 107 -8.47 -1.58 -7.27
CA HIS A 107 -8.02 -2.05 -8.58
C HIS A 107 -8.99 -1.66 -9.69
N LEU A 108 -10.28 -1.90 -9.48
CA LEU A 108 -11.31 -1.58 -10.48
C LEU A 108 -11.42 -0.08 -10.73
N ARG A 109 -11.26 0.73 -9.69
CA ARG A 109 -11.30 2.20 -9.80
C ARG A 109 -10.23 2.71 -10.76
N PHE A 110 -9.05 2.10 -10.76
CA PHE A 110 -7.91 2.55 -11.55
C PHE A 110 -7.67 1.72 -12.80
N GLY A 111 -8.67 0.95 -13.23
CA GLY A 111 -8.61 0.19 -14.48
C GLY A 111 -7.72 -1.05 -14.42
N LEU A 112 -7.42 -1.54 -13.22
CA LEU A 112 -6.66 -2.76 -13.03
C LEU A 112 -7.61 -3.96 -12.91
N PRO A 113 -7.14 -5.19 -13.26
CA PRO A 113 -7.94 -6.38 -13.00
C PRO A 113 -8.18 -6.54 -11.50
N ALA A 114 -9.34 -7.11 -11.14
CA ALA A 114 -9.68 -7.36 -9.74
C ALA A 114 -8.60 -8.19 -9.03
N ARG A 115 -7.96 -9.10 -9.76
CA ARG A 115 -6.84 -9.90 -9.27
C ARG A 115 -5.64 -9.71 -10.17
N THR A 116 -4.49 -9.42 -9.56
CA THR A 116 -3.23 -9.29 -10.27
C THR A 116 -2.78 -10.68 -10.75
N PRO A 117 -2.30 -10.82 -12.01
CA PRO A 117 -1.70 -12.07 -12.48
C PRO A 117 -0.59 -12.55 -11.54
N ALA A 118 -0.46 -13.87 -11.39
CA ALA A 118 0.46 -14.47 -10.41
C ALA A 118 1.92 -14.07 -10.63
N ASP A 119 2.36 -13.96 -11.88
CA ASP A 119 3.74 -13.55 -12.23
C ASP A 119 4.01 -12.10 -11.85
N ILE A 120 3.05 -11.21 -12.09
CA ILE A 120 3.14 -9.80 -11.71
C ILE A 120 3.09 -9.66 -10.19
N LYS A 121 2.21 -10.39 -9.54
CA LYS A 121 2.11 -10.39 -8.08
C LYS A 121 3.43 -10.81 -7.43
N ALA A 122 4.07 -11.86 -7.96
CA ALA A 122 5.38 -12.32 -7.48
C ALA A 122 6.46 -11.26 -7.68
N LEU A 123 6.44 -10.56 -8.82
CA LEU A 123 7.40 -9.49 -9.10
C LEU A 123 7.21 -8.29 -8.16
N ILE A 124 5.97 -7.89 -7.90
CA ILE A 124 5.66 -6.83 -6.94
C ILE A 124 6.15 -7.22 -5.54
N LYS A 125 5.91 -8.46 -5.13
CA LYS A 125 6.36 -8.96 -3.83
C LYS A 125 7.88 -8.94 -3.72
N ARG A 126 8.59 -9.27 -4.79
CA ARG A 126 10.05 -9.17 -4.84
C ARG A 126 10.52 -7.73 -4.68
N ALA A 127 9.87 -6.79 -5.36
CA ALA A 127 10.18 -5.37 -5.23
C ALA A 127 9.89 -4.85 -3.82
N ASP A 128 8.79 -5.29 -3.22
CA ASP A 128 8.41 -4.95 -1.85
C ASP A 128 9.47 -5.40 -0.84
N ARG A 129 9.94 -6.64 -0.96
CA ARG A 129 10.99 -7.16 -0.09
C ARG A 129 12.31 -6.41 -0.26
N ALA A 130 12.67 -6.06 -1.49
CA ALA A 130 13.88 -5.29 -1.75
C ALA A 130 13.78 -3.89 -1.13
N SER A 131 12.62 -3.25 -1.24
CA SER A 131 12.35 -1.96 -0.59
C SER A 131 12.46 -2.07 0.92
N ALA A 132 11.86 -3.10 1.51
CA ALA A 132 11.90 -3.30 2.97
C ALA A 132 13.34 -3.49 3.47
N PHE A 133 14.15 -4.24 2.74
CA PHE A 133 15.56 -4.40 3.05
C PHE A 133 16.31 -3.07 2.98
N PHE A 134 16.10 -2.31 1.93
CA PHE A 134 16.70 -0.98 1.77
C PHE A 134 16.30 -0.05 2.92
N GLU A 135 15.02 -0.01 3.28
CA GLU A 135 14.52 0.80 4.39
C GLU A 135 15.18 0.40 5.71
N ALA A 136 15.28 -0.89 5.99
CA ALA A 136 15.89 -1.40 7.22
C ALA A 136 17.38 -1.03 7.31
N THR A 137 18.12 -1.11 6.21
CA THR A 137 19.56 -0.82 6.20
C THR A 137 19.85 0.68 6.17
N GLN A 138 19.03 1.49 5.49
CA GLN A 138 19.29 2.92 5.31
C GLN A 138 18.55 3.80 6.32
N GLN A 139 17.41 3.36 6.81
CA GLN A 139 16.57 4.16 7.70
C GLN A 139 16.65 3.69 9.16
N ILE A 140 16.50 2.40 9.40
CA ILE A 140 16.47 1.84 10.76
C ILE A 140 17.88 1.48 11.24
N GLY A 141 18.69 0.82 10.40
CA GLY A 141 20.03 0.39 10.76
C GLY A 141 20.92 1.51 11.24
N ARG A 142 20.80 2.70 10.66
CA ARG A 142 21.57 3.89 11.06
C ARG A 142 21.18 4.43 12.43
N ALA A 143 19.92 4.22 12.84
CA ALA A 143 19.43 4.71 14.12
C ALA A 143 20.03 3.93 15.31
N HIS A 144 20.57 2.75 15.07
CA HIS A 144 21.13 1.87 16.10
C HIS A 144 22.66 1.81 16.10
N VAL A 145 23.31 2.60 15.29
CA VAL A 145 24.79 2.66 15.21
C VAL A 145 25.36 3.65 16.20
#